data_4ee27a696089f97170e114df65ddd4d5
#
_entry.id   4ee27a696089f97170e114df65ddd4d5
#
_cell.length_a   1.000
_cell.length_b   1.000
_cell.length_c   1.000
_cell.angle_alpha   90.00
_cell.angle_beta   90.00
_cell.angle_gamma   90.00
#
_symmetry.space_group_name_H-M   'P 1'
#
loop_
_entity.id
_entity.type
_entity.pdbx_description
1 polymer ?
#
loop_
_entity_poly.entity_id
_entity_poly.type
_entity_poly.pdbx_seq_one_letter_code
_entity_poly.pdbx_strand_id
1 'polypeptide(L)'
;MSFVYPAGLWALLALGVFAAVCLIRHRSEVTPVSSTYLWRLSEQRRKKKGYWRTLKRSLFFALQFLALALSALLIAQPIMPMPGSGVNVAVILDASASMQMADGSGQTRFARAVAAAERDMDRLPWGASVTVVLAGDEARVAADHVSGGAELRAALEGVSCGWGAGDVAGAAALCQQMLDEGGISDVRLYTDAPYAQAEGLEVVSLRGGDEWNVSLGALETSGSIYGTAFETTVQSFGRSADVSFELIVDGKARGAEEIELRVNGQKQTAQTVYCPEGEAQSVSLLLRQVYDFTDVSVRVCAEDGMAQDNAVQLSRQAVCPARVLLVGENPYFWQKALEAFPRVELTTAEDWRGATLEAYDVYAFDGCLPEKLPQDGAVWLLNPPRSPREVGVVLGERLMGAYVKGARTDTELGERLTRGLVLRDAAVARFREMTAQGGLENILLCGEMPVMAAGTNASGCLQAVLPFDIQESNLPLLPDFVVLVNNMLEASAPTLLDAETVDCGTRVYPQPHPLCSRLFLQTPDMRLEALDPARAADGVRVDSPGSYTHMQEVRGQQQVVRFAAQVPQAERTTQTQPVDQPLTLTAGGQAESAPAHARVFYPARLMALALLVLLLAEWGMYHREKY
;
A
#
# COMPACT_ATOMS: atom_id res chain seq x y z
N MET A 1 -1.85 3.92 44.73
CA MET A 1 -3.32 3.93 44.55
C MET A 1 -3.72 5.37 44.33
N SER A 2 -4.36 5.67 43.22
CA SER A 2 -5.01 6.95 42.92
C SER A 2 -6.53 6.73 42.82
N PHE A 3 -7.29 7.81 42.75
CA PHE A 3 -8.77 7.75 42.66
C PHE A 3 -9.23 8.61 41.51
N VAL A 4 -10.21 8.13 40.74
CA VAL A 4 -10.83 8.94 39.66
C VAL A 4 -11.55 10.16 40.23
N TYR A 5 -12.29 9.93 41.32
CA TYR A 5 -13.03 10.98 42.03
C TYR A 5 -12.61 11.05 43.51
N PRO A 6 -11.49 11.72 43.85
CA PRO A 6 -11.03 11.84 45.23
C PRO A 6 -12.09 12.41 46.19
N ALA A 7 -12.96 13.30 45.68
CA ALA A 7 -14.09 13.86 46.42
C ALA A 7 -15.08 12.79 46.88
N GLY A 8 -15.15 11.61 46.24
CA GLY A 8 -15.96 10.48 46.66
C GLY A 8 -15.57 9.91 48.05
N LEU A 9 -14.33 10.13 48.49
CA LEU A 9 -13.88 9.74 49.82
C LEU A 9 -14.60 10.51 50.94
N TRP A 10 -15.15 11.68 50.67
CA TRP A 10 -15.98 12.40 51.63
C TRP A 10 -17.23 11.59 52.03
N ALA A 11 -17.69 10.66 51.19
CA ALA A 11 -18.76 9.73 51.55
C ALA A 11 -18.41 8.83 52.75
N LEU A 12 -17.13 8.65 53.09
CA LEU A 12 -16.71 7.95 54.30
C LEU A 12 -17.14 8.68 55.59
N LEU A 13 -17.44 9.98 55.54
CA LEU A 13 -18.01 10.68 56.69
C LEU A 13 -19.36 10.11 57.08
N ALA A 14 -20.10 9.53 56.14
CA ALA A 14 -21.36 8.82 56.43
C ALA A 14 -21.15 7.65 57.43
N LEU A 15 -19.99 7.04 57.47
CA LEU A 15 -19.64 5.98 58.45
C LEU A 15 -19.61 6.55 59.87
N GLY A 16 -19.09 7.78 60.06
CA GLY A 16 -19.08 8.46 61.36
C GLY A 16 -20.52 8.80 61.82
N VAL A 17 -21.33 9.31 60.88
CA VAL A 17 -22.74 9.60 61.18
C VAL A 17 -23.51 8.31 61.52
N PHE A 18 -23.31 7.25 60.72
CA PHE A 18 -23.90 5.93 60.99
C PHE A 18 -23.49 5.37 62.34
N ALA A 19 -22.23 5.42 62.70
CA ALA A 19 -21.72 4.98 63.99
C ALA A 19 -22.33 5.82 65.12
N ALA A 20 -22.42 7.13 64.97
CA ALA A 20 -23.05 8.03 65.95
C ALA A 20 -24.54 7.71 66.19
N VAL A 21 -25.27 7.49 65.08
CA VAL A 21 -26.71 7.09 65.17
C VAL A 21 -26.86 5.75 65.88
N CYS A 22 -25.98 4.77 65.63
CA CYS A 22 -26.02 3.48 66.30
C CYS A 22 -25.61 3.53 67.77
N LEU A 23 -24.82 4.52 68.17
CA LEU A 23 -24.42 4.76 69.57
C LEU A 23 -25.49 5.51 70.37
N ILE A 24 -26.44 6.16 69.75
CA ILE A 24 -27.55 6.84 70.42
C ILE A 24 -28.42 5.78 71.10
N ARG A 25 -28.32 5.72 72.39
CA ARG A 25 -29.08 4.78 73.23
C ARG A 25 -30.49 5.35 73.38
N HIS A 26 -31.54 4.61 72.90
CA HIS A 26 -32.92 4.95 73.22
C HIS A 26 -33.12 4.96 74.74
N ARG A 27 -33.46 6.11 75.29
CA ARG A 27 -33.93 6.19 76.69
C ARG A 27 -35.28 5.48 76.73
N SER A 28 -35.34 4.38 77.47
CA SER A 28 -36.59 3.71 77.81
C SER A 28 -37.34 4.55 78.86
N GLU A 29 -38.55 4.91 78.59
CA GLU A 29 -39.47 5.49 79.58
C GLU A 29 -39.86 4.40 80.58
N VAL A 30 -39.76 4.74 81.85
CA VAL A 30 -40.16 3.87 82.98
C VAL A 30 -41.64 4.07 83.17
N THR A 31 -42.48 3.14 82.69
CA THR A 31 -43.90 3.11 83.00
C THR A 31 -44.15 2.20 84.22
N PRO A 32 -44.79 2.69 85.28
CA PRO A 32 -45.10 1.88 86.47
C PRO A 32 -46.18 0.87 86.09
N VAL A 33 -45.89 -0.44 86.30
CA VAL A 33 -46.83 -1.54 86.06
C VAL A 33 -47.15 -2.22 87.36
N SER A 34 -48.41 -2.60 87.60
CA SER A 34 -48.92 -3.12 88.85
C SER A 34 -48.41 -4.56 89.25
N SER A 35 -47.85 -5.32 88.32
CA SER A 35 -47.28 -6.64 88.62
C SER A 35 -46.19 -7.00 87.58
N THR A 36 -45.01 -7.40 88.05
CA THR A 36 -43.84 -7.85 87.26
C THR A 36 -43.73 -9.37 87.16
N TYR A 37 -44.70 -10.11 87.64
CA TYR A 37 -44.60 -11.58 87.76
C TYR A 37 -44.53 -12.29 86.41
N LEU A 38 -45.38 -11.92 85.41
CA LEU A 38 -45.36 -12.45 84.05
C LEU A 38 -44.07 -12.08 83.28
N TRP A 39 -43.51 -10.91 83.54
CA TRP A 39 -42.23 -10.47 83.00
C TRP A 39 -41.05 -11.28 83.53
N ARG A 40 -41.02 -11.63 84.80
CA ARG A 40 -39.96 -12.50 85.41
C ARG A 40 -40.02 -13.92 84.86
N LEU A 41 -41.19 -14.49 84.63
CA LEU A 41 -41.33 -15.81 83.98
C LEU A 41 -40.87 -15.80 82.51
N SER A 42 -41.13 -14.73 81.75
CA SER A 42 -40.65 -14.52 80.42
C SER A 42 -39.13 -14.32 80.35
N GLU A 43 -38.58 -13.65 81.31
CA GLU A 43 -37.12 -13.35 81.36
C GLU A 43 -36.28 -14.62 81.62
N GLN A 44 -36.79 -15.59 82.40
CA GLN A 44 -36.12 -16.90 82.62
C GLN A 44 -36.02 -17.73 81.29
N ARG A 45 -37.00 -17.59 80.36
CA ARG A 45 -36.98 -18.21 79.05
C ARG A 45 -36.08 -17.46 78.06
N ARG A 46 -35.83 -16.18 78.27
CA ARG A 46 -35.07 -15.30 77.35
C ARG A 46 -33.53 -15.43 77.57
N LYS A 47 -33.04 -15.84 78.76
CA LYS A 47 -31.61 -15.84 79.04
C LYS A 47 -30.79 -16.75 78.15
N LYS A 48 -31.35 -17.79 77.53
CA LYS A 48 -30.64 -18.67 76.61
C LYS A 48 -30.51 -18.10 75.17
N LYS A 49 -31.30 -17.07 74.76
CA LYS A 49 -31.26 -16.47 73.43
C LYS A 49 -30.48 -15.12 73.36
N GLY A 50 -30.00 -14.60 74.50
CA GLY A 50 -29.41 -13.26 74.54
C GLY A 50 -28.07 -13.14 73.82
N TYR A 51 -27.21 -14.15 73.97
CA TYR A 51 -25.86 -14.14 73.33
C TYR A 51 -25.93 -14.15 71.81
N TRP A 52 -26.77 -14.98 71.24
CA TRP A 52 -26.98 -15.05 69.80
C TRP A 52 -27.63 -13.78 69.21
N ARG A 53 -28.47 -13.09 69.96
CA ARG A 53 -29.12 -11.85 69.56
C ARG A 53 -28.17 -10.66 69.56
N THR A 54 -27.26 -10.62 70.54
CA THR A 54 -26.18 -9.61 70.60
C THR A 54 -25.14 -9.83 69.49
N LEU A 55 -24.78 -11.09 69.24
CA LEU A 55 -23.86 -11.44 68.15
C LEU A 55 -24.46 -11.10 66.77
N LYS A 56 -25.73 -11.42 66.52
CA LYS A 56 -26.43 -11.07 65.30
C LYS A 56 -26.53 -9.56 65.08
N ARG A 57 -26.82 -8.80 66.12
CA ARG A 57 -26.91 -7.34 66.06
C ARG A 57 -25.55 -6.71 65.78
N SER A 58 -24.50 -7.26 66.32
CA SER A 58 -23.11 -6.85 66.05
C SER A 58 -22.73 -7.17 64.59
N LEU A 59 -23.12 -8.36 64.09
CA LEU A 59 -22.86 -8.79 62.73
C LEU A 59 -23.63 -7.92 61.69
N PHE A 60 -24.88 -7.60 62.01
CA PHE A 60 -25.70 -6.73 61.17
C PHE A 60 -25.10 -5.32 61.03
N PHE A 61 -24.65 -4.77 62.15
CA PHE A 61 -23.93 -3.50 62.18
C PHE A 61 -22.64 -3.56 61.37
N ALA A 62 -21.85 -4.62 61.48
CA ALA A 62 -20.62 -4.80 60.74
C ALA A 62 -20.84 -4.89 59.19
N LEU A 63 -21.93 -5.61 58.80
CA LEU A 63 -22.32 -5.70 57.38
C LEU A 63 -22.72 -4.35 56.80
N GLN A 64 -23.55 -3.58 57.52
CA GLN A 64 -23.99 -2.25 57.07
C GLN A 64 -22.81 -1.28 57.04
N PHE A 65 -21.91 -1.32 57.99
CA PHE A 65 -20.70 -0.52 58.03
C PHE A 65 -19.81 -0.84 56.81
N LEU A 66 -19.63 -2.14 56.52
CA LEU A 66 -18.86 -2.60 55.39
C LEU A 66 -19.51 -2.21 54.03
N ALA A 67 -20.85 -2.30 53.92
CA ALA A 67 -21.57 -1.91 52.75
C ALA A 67 -21.44 -0.40 52.46
N LEU A 68 -21.53 0.44 53.49
CA LEU A 68 -21.29 1.88 53.40
C LEU A 68 -19.87 2.22 52.99
N ALA A 69 -18.89 1.53 53.60
CA ALA A 69 -17.49 1.71 53.24
C ALA A 69 -17.20 1.32 51.78
N LEU A 70 -17.76 0.19 51.34
CA LEU A 70 -17.61 -0.29 49.97
C LEU A 70 -18.30 0.62 48.98
N SER A 71 -19.46 1.19 49.33
CA SER A 71 -20.18 2.18 48.52
C SER A 71 -19.37 3.48 48.36
N ALA A 72 -18.75 3.96 49.46
CA ALA A 72 -17.89 5.15 49.41
C ALA A 72 -16.66 4.93 48.49
N LEU A 73 -16.04 3.75 48.58
CA LEU A 73 -14.93 3.37 47.71
C LEU A 73 -15.40 3.20 46.26
N LEU A 74 -16.59 2.69 46.01
CA LEU A 74 -17.16 2.57 44.67
C LEU A 74 -17.36 3.94 44.01
N ILE A 75 -17.82 4.94 44.80
CA ILE A 75 -17.96 6.33 44.34
C ILE A 75 -16.57 6.95 44.06
N ALA A 76 -15.58 6.69 44.90
CA ALA A 76 -14.23 7.21 44.73
C ALA A 76 -13.48 6.59 43.55
N GLN A 77 -13.91 5.41 43.06
CA GLN A 77 -13.31 4.64 41.96
C GLN A 77 -11.78 4.51 42.12
N PRO A 78 -11.27 3.64 42.99
CA PRO A 78 -9.85 3.45 43.15
C PRO A 78 -9.22 2.93 41.85
N ILE A 79 -8.05 3.43 41.54
CA ILE A 79 -7.22 3.04 40.41
C ILE A 79 -6.02 2.29 40.97
N MET A 80 -5.79 1.10 40.47
CA MET A 80 -4.61 0.31 40.81
C MET A 80 -3.71 0.16 39.59
N PRO A 81 -2.44 0.57 39.63
CA PRO A 81 -1.51 0.27 38.55
C PRO A 81 -1.34 -1.25 38.45
N MET A 82 -1.39 -1.76 37.20
CA MET A 82 -1.13 -3.17 36.96
C MET A 82 0.37 -3.46 37.01
N PRO A 83 0.83 -4.59 37.58
CA PRO A 83 2.20 -5.03 37.43
C PRO A 83 2.51 -5.23 35.93
N GLY A 84 3.61 -4.63 35.43
CA GLY A 84 3.94 -4.65 34.01
C GLY A 84 3.21 -3.58 33.16
N SER A 85 2.31 -2.77 33.75
CA SER A 85 1.74 -1.60 33.10
C SER A 85 2.84 -0.56 32.88
N GLY A 86 3.25 -0.34 31.67
CA GLY A 86 4.41 0.48 31.31
C GLY A 86 5.41 -0.29 30.45
N VAL A 87 5.26 -1.61 30.35
CA VAL A 87 5.99 -2.42 29.36
C VAL A 87 5.11 -2.54 28.12
N ASN A 88 5.51 -1.90 27.04
CA ASN A 88 4.91 -2.07 25.73
C ASN A 88 6.01 -2.55 24.78
N VAL A 89 5.83 -3.74 24.20
CA VAL A 89 6.79 -4.35 23.29
C VAL A 89 6.29 -4.16 21.88
N ALA A 90 7.11 -3.60 20.99
CA ALA A 90 6.79 -3.60 19.57
C ALA A 90 7.17 -4.95 18.95
N VAL A 91 6.26 -5.49 18.18
CA VAL A 91 6.45 -6.70 17.37
C VAL A 91 6.40 -6.32 15.91
N ILE A 92 7.53 -6.39 15.23
CA ILE A 92 7.60 -6.24 13.78
C ILE A 92 7.37 -7.63 13.17
N LEU A 93 6.31 -7.77 12.40
CA LEU A 93 6.05 -8.95 11.59
C LEU A 93 6.42 -8.64 10.14
N ASP A 94 7.41 -9.33 9.64
CA ASP A 94 7.75 -9.31 8.22
C ASP A 94 6.59 -9.92 7.43
N ALA A 95 6.06 -9.17 6.48
CA ALA A 95 4.95 -9.56 5.62
C ALA A 95 5.34 -9.53 4.13
N SER A 96 6.64 -9.67 3.84
CA SER A 96 7.19 -9.83 2.49
C SER A 96 6.73 -11.13 1.84
N ALA A 97 6.89 -11.22 0.52
CA ALA A 97 6.49 -12.40 -0.25
C ALA A 97 7.24 -13.67 0.20
N SER A 98 8.51 -13.56 0.62
CA SER A 98 9.29 -14.70 1.12
C SER A 98 8.69 -15.34 2.37
N MET A 99 7.93 -14.59 3.15
CA MET A 99 7.21 -15.08 4.32
C MET A 99 5.98 -15.95 3.97
N GLN A 100 5.59 -16.01 2.70
CA GLN A 100 4.60 -16.94 2.16
C GLN A 100 5.16 -18.34 1.94
N MET A 101 6.49 -18.51 1.98
CA MET A 101 7.14 -19.81 1.85
C MET A 101 6.57 -20.81 2.85
N ALA A 102 6.06 -21.93 2.35
CA ALA A 102 5.54 -23.03 3.14
C ALA A 102 6.61 -24.11 3.38
N ASP A 103 6.57 -24.72 4.54
CA ASP A 103 7.36 -25.90 4.85
C ASP A 103 6.68 -27.20 4.37
N GLY A 104 7.33 -28.35 4.56
CA GLY A 104 6.78 -29.65 4.20
C GLY A 104 5.44 -30.02 4.87
N SER A 105 5.01 -29.29 5.90
CA SER A 105 3.68 -29.42 6.53
C SER A 105 2.62 -28.50 5.91
N GLY A 106 3.00 -27.60 5.01
CA GLY A 106 2.16 -26.57 4.41
C GLY A 106 1.97 -25.33 5.29
N GLN A 107 2.73 -25.20 6.39
CA GLN A 107 2.68 -24.00 7.23
C GLN A 107 3.64 -22.93 6.71
N THR A 108 3.12 -21.72 6.43
CA THR A 108 3.93 -20.60 5.93
C THR A 108 4.81 -20.00 7.04
N ARG A 109 5.92 -19.36 6.65
CA ARG A 109 6.78 -18.60 7.58
C ARG A 109 5.97 -17.54 8.33
N PHE A 110 5.06 -16.84 7.64
CA PHE A 110 4.20 -15.84 8.26
C PHE A 110 3.29 -16.43 9.34
N ALA A 111 2.67 -17.59 9.08
CA ALA A 111 1.87 -18.28 10.09
C ALA A 111 2.71 -18.70 11.31
N ARG A 112 3.96 -19.10 11.09
CA ARG A 112 4.91 -19.40 12.17
C ARG A 112 5.34 -18.13 12.93
N ALA A 113 5.46 -16.98 12.23
CA ALA A 113 5.74 -15.67 12.84
C ALA A 113 4.63 -15.28 13.81
N VAL A 114 3.39 -15.34 13.35
CA VAL A 114 2.22 -15.03 14.18
C VAL A 114 2.16 -15.95 15.39
N ALA A 115 2.33 -17.27 15.22
CA ALA A 115 2.32 -18.22 16.31
C ALA A 115 3.50 -18.05 17.29
N ALA A 116 4.65 -17.57 16.82
CA ALA A 116 5.79 -17.24 17.66
C ALA A 116 5.53 -15.97 18.47
N ALA A 117 5.02 -14.92 17.83
CA ALA A 117 4.64 -13.67 18.48
C ALA A 117 3.56 -13.91 19.56
N GLU A 118 2.53 -14.72 19.29
CA GLU A 118 1.52 -15.11 20.29
C GLU A 118 2.15 -15.78 21.51
N ARG A 119 3.05 -16.75 21.29
CA ARG A 119 3.72 -17.46 22.40
C ARG A 119 4.63 -16.55 23.23
N ASP A 120 5.31 -15.62 22.59
CA ASP A 120 6.20 -14.70 23.29
C ASP A 120 5.41 -13.64 24.07
N MET A 121 4.23 -13.27 23.57
CA MET A 121 3.30 -12.41 24.29
C MET A 121 2.75 -13.05 25.57
N ASP A 122 2.44 -14.34 25.53
CA ASP A 122 1.97 -15.07 26.73
C ASP A 122 3.02 -15.13 27.86
N ARG A 123 4.30 -14.88 27.53
CA ARG A 123 5.41 -14.81 28.51
C ARG A 123 5.62 -13.42 29.09
N LEU A 124 4.99 -12.39 28.54
CA LEU A 124 5.12 -11.03 29.05
C LEU A 124 4.47 -10.88 30.44
N PRO A 125 4.96 -9.97 31.29
CA PRO A 125 4.36 -9.70 32.59
C PRO A 125 2.89 -9.30 32.46
N TRP A 126 2.06 -9.69 33.41
CA TRP A 126 0.66 -9.32 33.44
C TRP A 126 0.49 -7.80 33.44
N GLY A 127 -0.29 -7.27 32.49
CA GLY A 127 -0.48 -5.84 32.29
C GLY A 127 0.46 -5.23 31.24
N ALA A 128 1.40 -5.98 30.65
CA ALA A 128 2.15 -5.57 29.48
C ALA A 128 1.23 -5.46 28.27
N SER A 129 1.62 -4.64 27.31
CA SER A 129 0.94 -4.50 26.01
C SER A 129 1.91 -4.73 24.85
N VAL A 130 1.36 -4.99 23.69
CA VAL A 130 2.12 -5.19 22.46
C VAL A 130 1.56 -4.27 21.38
N THR A 131 2.46 -3.60 20.67
CA THR A 131 2.17 -2.87 19.45
C THR A 131 2.68 -3.68 18.27
N VAL A 132 1.82 -4.01 17.31
CA VAL A 132 2.20 -4.80 16.14
C VAL A 132 2.41 -3.88 14.96
N VAL A 133 3.60 -3.96 14.37
CA VAL A 133 3.98 -3.27 13.13
C VAL A 133 4.15 -4.32 12.03
N LEU A 134 3.45 -4.15 10.92
CA LEU A 134 3.63 -4.98 9.74
C LEU A 134 4.66 -4.33 8.82
N ALA A 135 5.67 -5.09 8.47
CA ALA A 135 6.65 -4.76 7.45
C ALA A 135 6.23 -5.40 6.10
N GLY A 136 5.16 -4.87 5.51
CA GLY A 136 4.75 -5.20 4.15
C GLY A 136 5.39 -4.25 3.14
N ASP A 137 4.76 -4.02 2.00
CA ASP A 137 5.24 -3.07 0.99
C ASP A 137 5.36 -1.63 1.52
N GLU A 138 4.57 -1.30 2.53
CA GLU A 138 4.67 -0.10 3.34
C GLU A 138 4.55 -0.51 4.81
N ALA A 139 5.44 0.01 5.66
CA ALA A 139 5.38 -0.25 7.09
C ALA A 139 4.16 0.42 7.72
N ARG A 140 3.40 -0.33 8.52
CA ARG A 140 2.20 0.19 9.18
C ARG A 140 1.93 -0.44 10.53
N VAL A 141 1.33 0.31 11.43
CA VAL A 141 0.83 -0.24 12.69
C VAL A 141 -0.46 -1.01 12.41
N ALA A 142 -0.45 -2.31 12.69
CA ALA A 142 -1.61 -3.19 12.56
C ALA A 142 -2.45 -3.23 13.83
N ALA A 143 -1.80 -3.16 14.98
CA ALA A 143 -2.47 -3.13 16.27
C ALA A 143 -1.63 -2.33 17.27
N ASP A 144 -2.29 -1.55 18.11
CA ASP A 144 -1.64 -0.71 19.09
C ASP A 144 -2.12 -1.06 20.51
N HIS A 145 -1.14 -1.20 21.43
CA HIS A 145 -1.38 -1.46 22.85
C HIS A 145 -2.31 -2.67 23.15
N VAL A 146 -2.19 -3.74 22.38
CA VAL A 146 -2.97 -4.98 22.56
C VAL A 146 -2.49 -5.72 23.81
N SER A 147 -3.41 -6.22 24.61
CA SER A 147 -3.11 -6.95 25.84
C SER A 147 -3.77 -8.32 25.87
N GLY A 148 -2.97 -9.36 25.72
CA GLY A 148 -3.43 -10.74 25.76
C GLY A 148 -3.51 -11.40 24.39
N GLY A 149 -3.21 -12.70 24.33
CA GLY A 149 -3.12 -13.46 23.08
C GLY A 149 -4.41 -13.51 22.28
N ALA A 150 -5.57 -13.50 22.93
CA ALA A 150 -6.87 -13.49 22.25
C ALA A 150 -7.13 -12.18 21.51
N GLU A 151 -6.73 -11.04 22.09
CA GLU A 151 -6.88 -9.72 21.45
C GLU A 151 -5.87 -9.56 20.32
N LEU A 152 -4.64 -10.05 20.49
CA LEU A 152 -3.63 -10.11 19.43
C LEU A 152 -4.12 -10.95 18.25
N ARG A 153 -4.65 -12.14 18.52
CA ARG A 153 -5.20 -13.02 17.47
C ARG A 153 -6.33 -12.34 16.72
N ALA A 154 -7.25 -11.70 17.40
CA ALA A 154 -8.33 -10.94 16.78
C ALA A 154 -7.82 -9.76 15.94
N ALA A 155 -6.75 -9.08 16.39
CA ALA A 155 -6.12 -7.98 15.64
C ALA A 155 -5.38 -8.48 14.40
N LEU A 156 -4.86 -9.70 14.43
CA LEU A 156 -4.17 -10.33 13.29
C LEU A 156 -5.11 -11.18 12.41
N GLU A 157 -6.36 -11.41 12.84
CA GLU A 157 -7.38 -12.01 11.99
C GLU A 157 -7.62 -11.12 10.76
N GLY A 158 -7.38 -11.67 9.57
CA GLY A 158 -7.52 -10.94 8.30
C GLY A 158 -6.27 -10.18 7.86
N VAL A 159 -5.18 -10.22 8.65
CA VAL A 159 -3.87 -9.78 8.17
C VAL A 159 -3.27 -10.87 7.29
N SER A 160 -3.09 -10.55 6.02
CA SER A 160 -2.41 -11.43 5.06
C SER A 160 -1.01 -10.91 4.78
N CYS A 161 -0.09 -11.83 4.56
CA CYS A 161 1.21 -11.54 3.98
C CYS A 161 1.03 -11.08 2.52
N GLY A 162 1.79 -10.08 2.09
CA GLY A 162 1.78 -9.59 0.71
C GLY A 162 2.57 -10.48 -0.25
N TRP A 163 2.62 -10.05 -1.53
CA TRP A 163 3.46 -10.65 -2.56
C TRP A 163 4.59 -9.70 -2.99
N GLY A 164 4.71 -8.56 -2.34
CA GLY A 164 5.76 -7.57 -2.58
C GLY A 164 6.97 -7.74 -1.68
N ALA A 165 7.90 -6.81 -1.76
CA ALA A 165 9.05 -6.72 -0.88
C ALA A 165 8.64 -6.20 0.50
N GLY A 166 9.32 -6.66 1.56
CA GLY A 166 9.05 -6.18 2.91
C GLY A 166 9.80 -4.90 3.24
N ASP A 167 9.11 -3.89 3.74
CA ASP A 167 9.72 -2.65 4.26
C ASP A 167 10.10 -2.80 5.74
N VAL A 168 11.03 -3.71 6.02
CA VAL A 168 11.55 -3.92 7.38
C VAL A 168 12.28 -2.68 7.90
N ALA A 169 12.96 -1.94 7.02
CA ALA A 169 13.68 -0.72 7.39
C ALA A 169 12.70 0.39 7.82
N GLY A 170 11.61 0.60 7.07
CA GLY A 170 10.55 1.54 7.45
C GLY A 170 9.85 1.14 8.74
N ALA A 171 9.59 -0.16 8.95
CA ALA A 171 9.01 -0.67 10.19
C ALA A 171 9.94 -0.43 11.39
N ALA A 172 11.26 -0.64 11.23
CA ALA A 172 12.25 -0.35 12.25
C ALA A 172 12.33 1.16 12.55
N ALA A 173 12.30 2.01 11.53
CA ALA A 173 12.27 3.48 11.71
C ALA A 173 11.02 3.94 12.47
N LEU A 174 9.86 3.36 12.17
CA LEU A 174 8.62 3.62 12.90
C LEU A 174 8.73 3.20 14.38
N CYS A 175 9.31 2.02 14.65
CA CYS A 175 9.58 1.58 16.01
C CYS A 175 10.61 2.46 16.72
N GLN A 176 11.64 2.98 16.02
CA GLN A 176 12.60 3.92 16.60
C GLN A 176 11.91 5.20 17.04
N GLN A 177 11.02 5.75 16.23
CA GLN A 177 10.23 6.91 16.61
C GLN A 177 9.40 6.63 17.88
N MET A 178 8.74 5.47 17.96
CA MET A 178 7.97 5.07 19.14
C MET A 178 8.85 4.88 20.39
N LEU A 179 10.10 4.38 20.22
CA LEU A 179 11.08 4.28 21.31
C LEU A 179 11.48 5.66 21.81
N ASP A 180 11.76 6.60 20.93
CA ASP A 180 12.16 7.98 21.25
C ASP A 180 11.03 8.74 21.97
N GLU A 181 9.77 8.47 21.61
CA GLU A 181 8.58 9.01 22.27
C GLU A 181 8.27 8.31 23.61
N GLY A 182 8.97 7.22 23.95
CA GLY A 182 8.73 6.42 25.16
C GLY A 182 7.45 5.59 25.11
N GLY A 183 6.88 5.39 23.92
CA GLY A 183 5.66 4.59 23.70
C GLY A 183 5.89 3.10 23.79
N ILE A 184 7.12 2.63 23.49
CA ILE A 184 7.53 1.22 23.57
C ILE A 184 8.84 1.07 24.36
N SER A 185 9.11 -0.12 24.86
CA SER A 185 10.28 -0.40 25.70
C SER A 185 11.27 -1.38 25.05
N ASP A 186 10.83 -2.18 24.09
CA ASP A 186 11.62 -3.23 23.44
C ASP A 186 11.03 -3.52 22.06
N VAL A 187 11.85 -4.02 21.11
CA VAL A 187 11.43 -4.34 19.75
C VAL A 187 11.84 -5.76 19.40
N ARG A 188 10.90 -6.54 18.85
CA ARG A 188 11.13 -7.89 18.33
C ARG A 188 10.76 -7.97 16.87
N LEU A 189 11.71 -8.44 16.06
CA LEU A 189 11.55 -8.63 14.62
C LEU A 189 11.40 -10.12 14.31
N TYR A 190 10.29 -10.49 13.69
CA TYR A 190 10.00 -11.83 13.18
C TYR A 190 10.16 -11.82 11.67
N THR A 191 11.24 -12.41 11.15
CA THR A 191 11.60 -12.37 9.74
C THR A 191 12.35 -13.64 9.32
N ASP A 192 12.41 -13.91 8.03
CA ASP A 192 13.28 -14.92 7.45
C ASP A 192 14.63 -14.35 6.98
N ALA A 193 14.74 -13.01 6.92
CA ALA A 193 15.97 -12.33 6.55
C ALA A 193 17.02 -12.41 7.67
N PRO A 194 18.33 -12.54 7.34
CA PRO A 194 19.40 -12.72 8.31
C PRO A 194 19.87 -11.39 8.90
N TYR A 195 18.99 -10.68 9.57
CA TYR A 195 19.37 -9.50 10.33
C TYR A 195 20.21 -9.88 11.55
N ALA A 196 21.20 -9.06 11.85
CA ALA A 196 22.01 -9.24 13.06
C ALA A 196 21.23 -8.80 14.30
N GLN A 197 21.48 -9.50 15.42
CA GLN A 197 21.00 -9.05 16.74
C GLN A 197 21.64 -7.69 17.05
N ALA A 198 20.86 -6.74 17.53
CA ALA A 198 21.32 -5.41 17.91
C ALA A 198 20.79 -5.04 19.30
N GLU A 199 21.41 -4.04 19.94
CA GLU A 199 20.91 -3.53 21.22
C GLU A 199 19.51 -2.92 21.00
N GLY A 200 18.53 -3.38 21.79
CA GLY A 200 17.13 -2.94 21.64
C GLY A 200 16.32 -3.65 20.54
N LEU A 201 16.92 -4.60 19.81
CA LEU A 201 16.26 -5.38 18.77
C LEU A 201 16.52 -6.88 18.94
N GLU A 202 15.50 -7.65 19.26
CA GLU A 202 15.53 -9.11 19.26
C GLU A 202 15.06 -9.63 17.90
N VAL A 203 15.93 -10.34 17.17
CA VAL A 203 15.57 -10.94 15.87
C VAL A 203 15.23 -12.40 16.04
N VAL A 204 14.02 -12.78 15.64
CA VAL A 204 13.52 -14.16 15.64
C VAL A 204 13.51 -14.66 14.19
N SER A 205 14.45 -15.56 13.87
CA SER A 205 14.52 -16.15 12.54
C SER A 205 13.47 -17.25 12.38
N LEU A 206 12.79 -17.22 11.22
CA LEU A 206 11.66 -18.12 10.91
C LEU A 206 11.97 -19.13 9.81
N ARG A 207 13.23 -19.25 9.39
CA ARG A 207 13.62 -20.25 8.41
C ARG A 207 13.40 -21.67 8.94
N GLY A 208 12.81 -22.54 8.09
CA GLY A 208 12.66 -23.95 8.38
C GLY A 208 13.78 -24.79 7.74
N GLY A 209 14.04 -25.99 8.29
CA GLY A 209 15.08 -26.88 7.77
C GLY A 209 14.68 -27.66 6.51
N ASP A 210 13.41 -27.77 6.20
CA ASP A 210 12.79 -28.60 5.13
C ASP A 210 12.10 -27.75 4.07
N GLU A 211 12.34 -26.45 4.05
CA GLU A 211 11.84 -25.56 3.01
C GLU A 211 12.66 -25.73 1.74
N TRP A 212 11.98 -25.82 0.62
CA TRP A 212 12.61 -25.82 -0.69
C TRP A 212 11.75 -25.08 -1.70
N ASN A 213 12.37 -24.51 -2.72
CA ASN A 213 11.70 -23.74 -3.75
C ASN A 213 12.44 -23.83 -5.08
N VAL A 214 11.70 -23.73 -6.18
CA VAL A 214 12.23 -23.54 -7.53
C VAL A 214 11.69 -22.24 -8.07
N SER A 215 12.53 -21.27 -8.31
CA SER A 215 12.10 -19.99 -8.84
C SER A 215 12.55 -19.75 -10.28
N LEU A 216 11.73 -19.01 -11.02
CA LEU A 216 12.07 -18.51 -12.35
C LEU A 216 12.52 -17.05 -12.27
N GLY A 217 13.54 -16.69 -13.03
CA GLY A 217 13.97 -15.30 -13.20
C GLY A 217 13.06 -14.51 -14.13
N ALA A 218 13.50 -13.31 -14.52
CA ALA A 218 12.78 -12.51 -15.51
C ALA A 218 12.65 -13.27 -16.84
N LEU A 219 11.54 -13.06 -17.53
CA LEU A 219 11.29 -13.62 -18.86
C LEU A 219 11.68 -12.60 -19.93
N GLU A 220 12.60 -12.98 -20.79
CA GLU A 220 13.05 -12.18 -21.92
C GLU A 220 12.68 -12.89 -23.24
N THR A 221 12.61 -12.13 -24.32
CA THR A 221 12.32 -12.69 -25.63
C THR A 221 13.35 -12.28 -26.66
N SER A 222 13.77 -13.24 -27.46
CA SER A 222 14.66 -12.98 -28.59
C SER A 222 14.09 -13.57 -29.89
N GLY A 223 14.06 -12.75 -30.93
CA GLY A 223 13.59 -13.19 -32.27
C GLY A 223 14.73 -13.87 -33.06
N SER A 224 14.42 -14.95 -33.75
CA SER A 224 15.32 -15.61 -34.68
C SER A 224 14.62 -15.93 -35.98
N ILE A 225 15.39 -16.32 -37.02
CA ILE A 225 14.83 -16.80 -38.30
C ILE A 225 14.00 -18.10 -38.17
N TYR A 226 14.13 -18.80 -37.04
CA TYR A 226 13.42 -20.05 -36.77
C TYR A 226 12.14 -19.86 -35.95
N GLY A 227 11.95 -18.71 -35.31
CA GLY A 227 10.85 -18.39 -34.42
C GLY A 227 11.28 -17.48 -33.27
N THR A 228 10.53 -17.49 -32.19
CA THR A 228 10.80 -16.70 -30.98
C THR A 228 11.35 -17.60 -29.87
N ALA A 229 12.47 -17.19 -29.27
CA ALA A 229 13.00 -17.81 -28.06
C ALA A 229 12.53 -17.03 -26.84
N PHE A 230 12.09 -17.77 -25.82
CA PHE A 230 11.68 -17.28 -24.51
C PHE A 230 12.77 -17.70 -23.52
N GLU A 231 13.43 -16.72 -22.93
CA GLU A 231 14.63 -16.93 -22.12
C GLU A 231 14.36 -16.53 -20.67
N THR A 232 14.71 -17.42 -19.76
CA THR A 232 14.60 -17.18 -18.31
C THR A 232 15.73 -17.90 -17.59
N THR A 233 15.88 -17.67 -16.30
CA THR A 233 16.74 -18.46 -15.43
C THR A 233 15.90 -19.30 -14.50
N VAL A 234 16.36 -20.51 -14.19
CA VAL A 234 15.76 -21.38 -13.17
C VAL A 234 16.80 -21.62 -12.07
N GLN A 235 16.35 -21.56 -10.82
CA GLN A 235 17.20 -21.84 -9.68
C GLN A 235 16.42 -22.63 -8.63
N SER A 236 17.06 -23.66 -8.06
CA SER A 236 16.51 -24.46 -6.97
C SER A 236 17.18 -24.09 -5.66
N PHE A 237 16.40 -23.96 -4.59
CA PHE A 237 16.85 -23.60 -3.25
C PHE A 237 16.41 -24.70 -2.25
N GLY A 238 17.27 -24.98 -1.27
CA GLY A 238 17.01 -25.94 -0.20
C GLY A 238 17.23 -27.40 -0.60
N ARG A 239 17.14 -27.73 -1.87
CA ARG A 239 17.55 -29.04 -2.43
C ARG A 239 17.69 -28.99 -3.95
N SER A 240 18.41 -29.94 -4.52
CA SER A 240 18.41 -30.14 -5.98
C SER A 240 17.06 -30.75 -6.43
N ALA A 241 16.58 -30.37 -7.60
CA ALA A 241 15.30 -30.83 -8.12
C ALA A 241 15.35 -31.11 -9.62
N ASP A 242 14.57 -32.09 -10.06
CA ASP A 242 14.26 -32.30 -11.47
C ASP A 242 12.96 -31.58 -11.82
N VAL A 243 13.00 -30.65 -12.76
CA VAL A 243 11.88 -29.79 -13.12
C VAL A 243 11.53 -29.91 -14.59
N SER A 244 10.26 -29.78 -14.93
CA SER A 244 9.78 -29.68 -16.31
C SER A 244 9.15 -28.31 -16.56
N PHE A 245 9.21 -27.88 -17.83
CA PHE A 245 8.71 -26.59 -18.25
C PHE A 245 7.45 -26.71 -19.09
N GLU A 246 6.50 -25.83 -18.86
CA GLU A 246 5.33 -25.62 -19.68
C GLU A 246 5.39 -24.22 -20.28
N LEU A 247 5.25 -24.12 -21.61
CA LEU A 247 5.16 -22.85 -22.33
C LEU A 247 3.73 -22.64 -22.80
N ILE A 248 3.13 -21.55 -22.37
CA ILE A 248 1.78 -21.13 -22.76
C ILE A 248 1.91 -19.84 -23.57
N VAL A 249 1.43 -19.83 -24.81
CA VAL A 249 1.46 -18.66 -25.67
C VAL A 249 0.03 -18.38 -26.16
N ASP A 250 -0.46 -17.15 -25.93
CA ASP A 250 -1.82 -16.70 -26.23
C ASP A 250 -2.91 -17.65 -25.69
N GLY A 251 -2.70 -18.10 -24.42
CA GLY A 251 -3.60 -19.01 -23.72
C GLY A 251 -3.53 -20.46 -24.18
N LYS A 252 -2.61 -20.84 -25.07
CA LYS A 252 -2.44 -22.21 -25.55
C LYS A 252 -1.13 -22.81 -25.03
N ALA A 253 -1.22 -23.92 -24.31
CA ALA A 253 -0.06 -24.73 -23.96
C ALA A 253 0.58 -25.29 -25.24
N ARG A 254 1.88 -25.20 -25.38
CA ARG A 254 2.66 -25.67 -26.53
C ARG A 254 3.21 -27.07 -26.25
N GLY A 255 3.11 -27.92 -27.26
CA GLY A 255 3.63 -29.27 -27.17
C GLY A 255 5.16 -29.32 -27.19
N ALA A 256 5.70 -30.38 -26.61
CA ALA A 256 7.12 -30.63 -26.55
C ALA A 256 7.81 -30.69 -27.93
N GLU A 257 7.09 -31.12 -28.93
CA GLU A 257 7.55 -31.19 -30.33
C GLU A 257 7.66 -29.82 -30.98
N GLU A 258 6.93 -28.82 -30.49
CA GLU A 258 6.96 -27.43 -30.99
C GLU A 258 8.12 -26.60 -30.38
N ILE A 259 8.64 -27.08 -29.22
CA ILE A 259 9.59 -26.33 -28.40
C ILE A 259 10.98 -26.99 -28.49
N GLU A 260 12.00 -26.19 -28.77
CA GLU A 260 13.38 -26.60 -28.57
C GLU A 260 13.90 -26.04 -27.25
N LEU A 261 14.09 -26.95 -26.27
CA LEU A 261 14.60 -26.59 -24.93
C LEU A 261 16.14 -26.57 -24.97
N ARG A 262 16.72 -25.49 -24.46
CA ARG A 262 18.16 -25.35 -24.21
C ARG A 262 18.41 -24.95 -22.77
N VAL A 263 19.44 -25.55 -22.16
CA VAL A 263 19.89 -25.23 -20.81
C VAL A 263 21.37 -24.87 -20.90
N ASN A 264 21.73 -23.70 -20.41
CA ASN A 264 23.08 -23.14 -20.53
C ASN A 264 23.63 -23.21 -21.98
N GLY A 265 22.75 -22.93 -22.95
CA GLY A 265 23.05 -22.95 -24.38
C GLY A 265 23.08 -24.35 -25.03
N GLN A 266 22.99 -25.43 -24.25
CA GLN A 266 23.00 -26.82 -24.76
C GLN A 266 21.57 -27.33 -24.97
N LYS A 267 21.32 -27.88 -26.16
CA LYS A 267 20.04 -28.48 -26.50
C LYS A 267 19.76 -29.71 -25.64
N GLN A 268 18.59 -29.75 -25.03
CA GLN A 268 18.11 -30.91 -24.26
C GLN A 268 17.23 -31.81 -25.12
N THR A 269 17.36 -33.10 -24.91
CA THR A 269 16.47 -34.14 -25.52
C THR A 269 15.31 -34.47 -24.60
N ALA A 270 15.50 -34.34 -23.30
CA ALA A 270 14.46 -34.54 -22.30
C ALA A 270 13.81 -33.19 -21.94
N GLN A 271 12.55 -33.19 -21.57
CA GLN A 271 11.85 -32.00 -21.08
C GLN A 271 12.09 -31.73 -19.60
N THR A 272 12.73 -32.64 -18.91
CA THR A 272 13.09 -32.53 -17.51
C THR A 272 14.53 -32.04 -17.41
N VAL A 273 14.74 -31.01 -16.62
CA VAL A 273 16.02 -30.35 -16.37
C VAL A 273 16.41 -30.58 -14.91
N TYR A 274 17.61 -31.08 -14.68
CA TYR A 274 18.17 -31.18 -13.34
C TYR A 274 18.69 -29.81 -12.91
N CYS A 275 18.13 -29.27 -11.82
CA CYS A 275 18.55 -27.99 -11.22
C CYS A 275 19.33 -28.30 -9.93
N PRO A 276 20.67 -28.08 -9.90
CA PRO A 276 21.46 -28.17 -8.69
C PRO A 276 21.01 -27.13 -7.65
N GLU A 277 21.14 -27.47 -6.38
CA GLU A 277 20.85 -26.53 -5.30
C GLU A 277 21.77 -25.29 -5.39
N GLY A 278 21.16 -24.10 -5.33
CA GLY A 278 21.86 -22.81 -5.28
C GLY A 278 22.43 -22.32 -6.62
N GLU A 279 22.40 -23.13 -7.69
CA GLU A 279 22.94 -22.75 -8.99
C GLU A 279 21.83 -22.27 -9.93
N ALA A 280 22.00 -21.05 -10.45
CA ALA A 280 21.12 -20.52 -11.49
C ALA A 280 21.50 -21.09 -12.85
N GLN A 281 20.53 -21.60 -13.60
CA GLN A 281 20.69 -22.09 -14.96
C GLN A 281 19.90 -21.27 -15.95
N SER A 282 20.52 -20.90 -17.08
CA SER A 282 19.82 -20.24 -18.18
C SER A 282 19.00 -21.26 -18.96
N VAL A 283 17.72 -20.97 -19.15
CA VAL A 283 16.77 -21.81 -19.90
C VAL A 283 16.24 -21.01 -21.07
N SER A 284 16.31 -21.59 -22.27
CA SER A 284 15.77 -20.99 -23.49
C SER A 284 14.79 -21.97 -24.15
N LEU A 285 13.57 -21.52 -24.34
CA LEU A 285 12.46 -22.25 -24.97
C LEU A 285 12.23 -21.63 -26.37
N LEU A 286 12.82 -22.19 -27.41
CA LEU A 286 12.61 -21.72 -28.78
C LEU A 286 11.32 -22.34 -29.35
N LEU A 287 10.30 -21.50 -29.52
CA LEU A 287 9.05 -21.87 -30.20
C LEU A 287 9.20 -21.61 -31.70
N ARG A 288 9.15 -22.68 -32.48
CA ARG A 288 9.39 -22.61 -33.93
C ARG A 288 8.19 -22.02 -34.69
N GLN A 289 8.48 -21.24 -35.72
CA GLN A 289 7.49 -20.64 -36.64
C GLN A 289 6.47 -19.69 -35.99
N VAL A 290 6.71 -19.25 -34.76
CA VAL A 290 5.93 -18.23 -34.08
C VAL A 290 6.81 -16.99 -33.94
N TYR A 291 6.39 -15.88 -34.53
CA TYR A 291 7.14 -14.62 -34.59
C TYR A 291 6.42 -13.50 -33.87
N ASP A 292 5.13 -13.66 -33.63
CA ASP A 292 4.30 -12.70 -32.94
C ASP A 292 3.44 -13.38 -31.88
N PHE A 293 3.22 -12.69 -30.77
CA PHE A 293 2.39 -13.15 -29.65
C PHE A 293 1.93 -11.94 -28.84
N THR A 294 0.84 -12.11 -28.11
CA THR A 294 0.33 -11.09 -27.18
C THR A 294 0.74 -11.41 -25.74
N ASP A 295 0.52 -12.64 -25.31
CA ASP A 295 0.81 -13.06 -23.95
C ASP A 295 1.63 -14.36 -23.96
N VAL A 296 2.63 -14.44 -23.10
CA VAL A 296 3.40 -15.67 -22.88
C VAL A 296 3.60 -15.92 -21.39
N SER A 297 3.49 -17.18 -21.00
CA SER A 297 3.80 -17.65 -19.66
C SER A 297 4.72 -18.88 -19.75
N VAL A 298 5.80 -18.83 -19.01
CA VAL A 298 6.67 -19.99 -18.76
C VAL A 298 6.41 -20.45 -17.33
N ARG A 299 6.09 -21.72 -17.16
CA ARG A 299 5.82 -22.33 -15.86
C ARG A 299 6.75 -23.49 -15.61
N VAL A 300 7.23 -23.62 -14.38
CA VAL A 300 7.88 -24.80 -13.85
C VAL A 300 6.84 -25.66 -13.12
N CYS A 301 6.83 -26.95 -13.43
CA CYS A 301 5.99 -27.91 -12.72
C CYS A 301 6.77 -28.45 -11.51
N ALA A 302 6.58 -27.81 -10.35
CA ALA A 302 7.16 -28.18 -9.07
C ALA A 302 6.09 -28.10 -7.96
N GLU A 303 6.12 -29.04 -7.03
CA GLU A 303 5.31 -28.96 -5.80
C GLU A 303 6.23 -28.51 -4.66
N ASP A 304 6.50 -27.24 -4.61
CA ASP A 304 7.43 -26.59 -3.69
C ASP A 304 6.74 -25.66 -2.69
N GLY A 305 7.50 -24.89 -1.96
CA GLY A 305 6.99 -24.01 -0.90
C GLY A 305 6.29 -22.75 -1.40
N MET A 306 6.44 -22.34 -2.69
CA MET A 306 5.88 -21.08 -3.22
C MET A 306 5.42 -21.27 -4.68
N ALA A 307 4.21 -21.75 -4.88
CA ALA A 307 3.68 -22.02 -6.22
C ALA A 307 3.54 -20.76 -7.12
N GLN A 308 3.55 -19.56 -6.56
CA GLN A 308 3.32 -18.30 -7.28
C GLN A 308 4.54 -17.80 -8.06
N ASP A 309 5.75 -18.18 -7.68
CA ASP A 309 6.99 -17.87 -8.41
C ASP A 309 7.41 -18.96 -9.39
N ASN A 310 6.64 -20.05 -9.45
CA ASN A 310 6.76 -21.13 -10.43
C ASN A 310 6.31 -20.71 -11.84
N ALA A 311 5.80 -19.51 -12.04
CA ALA A 311 5.40 -18.98 -13.33
C ALA A 311 5.89 -17.55 -13.52
N VAL A 312 6.44 -17.27 -14.70
CA VAL A 312 6.76 -15.92 -15.15
C VAL A 312 6.00 -15.63 -16.43
N GLN A 313 5.54 -14.39 -16.54
CA GLN A 313 4.68 -13.95 -17.63
C GLN A 313 5.26 -12.70 -18.27
N LEU A 314 5.03 -12.54 -19.56
CA LEU A 314 5.32 -11.36 -20.33
C LEU A 314 4.13 -11.08 -21.25
N SER A 315 3.63 -9.85 -21.19
CA SER A 315 2.57 -9.39 -22.08
C SER A 315 3.13 -8.31 -22.98
N ARG A 316 3.15 -8.54 -24.30
CA ARG A 316 3.43 -7.48 -25.24
C ARG A 316 2.26 -6.53 -25.28
N GLN A 317 2.54 -5.26 -25.17
CA GLN A 317 1.50 -4.25 -25.25
C GLN A 317 0.92 -4.23 -26.66
N ALA A 318 -0.39 -4.33 -26.76
CA ALA A 318 -1.07 -3.93 -27.98
C ALA A 318 -0.79 -2.44 -28.20
N VAL A 319 -0.14 -2.11 -29.29
CA VAL A 319 0.15 -0.72 -29.66
C VAL A 319 -1.19 -0.01 -29.85
N CYS A 320 -1.57 0.86 -28.88
CA CYS A 320 -2.72 1.73 -29.08
C CYS A 320 -2.38 2.72 -30.17
N PRO A 321 -3.00 2.63 -31.38
CA PRO A 321 -2.66 3.52 -32.48
C PRO A 321 -3.04 4.95 -32.11
N ALA A 322 -2.13 5.89 -32.37
CA ALA A 322 -2.40 7.33 -32.32
C ALA A 322 -2.77 7.80 -33.73
N ARG A 323 -4.01 8.18 -33.93
CA ARG A 323 -4.48 8.70 -35.25
C ARG A 323 -4.13 10.15 -35.36
N VAL A 324 -3.26 10.48 -36.35
CA VAL A 324 -2.75 11.83 -36.58
C VAL A 324 -3.19 12.32 -37.95
N LEU A 325 -3.84 13.47 -37.98
CA LEU A 325 -4.12 14.20 -39.22
C LEU A 325 -3.09 15.33 -39.35
N LEU A 326 -2.25 15.25 -40.39
CA LEU A 326 -1.26 16.28 -40.70
C LEU A 326 -1.73 17.03 -41.95
N VAL A 327 -1.98 18.33 -41.81
CA VAL A 327 -2.50 19.20 -42.88
C VAL A 327 -1.47 20.27 -43.23
N GLY A 328 -1.11 20.38 -44.48
CA GLY A 328 -0.17 21.39 -45.00
C GLY A 328 0.27 21.12 -46.42
N GLU A 329 0.73 22.15 -47.14
CA GLU A 329 1.18 22.02 -48.52
C GLU A 329 2.48 21.22 -48.66
N ASN A 330 3.39 21.31 -47.68
CA ASN A 330 4.67 20.60 -47.70
C ASN A 330 5.18 20.25 -46.30
N PRO A 331 4.47 19.39 -45.56
CA PRO A 331 4.81 19.05 -44.16
C PRO A 331 5.88 17.95 -44.05
N TYR A 332 6.85 17.89 -44.96
CA TYR A 332 7.78 16.77 -45.14
C TYR A 332 8.50 16.34 -43.87
N PHE A 333 9.08 17.29 -43.12
CA PHE A 333 9.83 16.94 -41.89
C PHE A 333 8.92 16.41 -40.77
N TRP A 334 7.75 17.01 -40.59
CA TRP A 334 6.74 16.53 -39.66
C TRP A 334 6.22 15.16 -40.03
N GLN A 335 5.94 14.95 -41.34
CA GLN A 335 5.51 13.66 -41.85
C GLN A 335 6.55 12.59 -41.57
N LYS A 336 7.83 12.84 -41.91
CA LYS A 336 8.89 11.84 -41.67
C LYS A 336 9.15 11.56 -40.21
N ALA A 337 9.04 12.56 -39.36
CA ALA A 337 9.15 12.36 -37.92
C ALA A 337 8.00 11.51 -37.34
N LEU A 338 6.76 11.77 -37.78
CA LEU A 338 5.58 11.01 -37.34
C LEU A 338 5.59 9.56 -37.88
N GLU A 339 5.99 9.36 -39.15
CA GLU A 339 6.14 8.02 -39.75
C GLU A 339 7.20 7.15 -39.04
N ALA A 340 8.12 7.74 -38.29
CA ALA A 340 9.12 7.01 -37.53
C ALA A 340 8.54 6.27 -36.30
N PHE A 341 7.34 6.63 -35.84
CA PHE A 341 6.70 6.02 -34.70
C PHE A 341 5.72 4.92 -35.13
N PRO A 342 5.96 3.64 -34.80
CA PRO A 342 5.12 2.52 -35.26
C PRO A 342 3.65 2.61 -34.81
N ARG A 343 3.39 3.35 -33.75
CA ARG A 343 2.02 3.53 -33.22
C ARG A 343 1.23 4.62 -33.91
N VAL A 344 1.82 5.38 -34.84
CA VAL A 344 1.17 6.50 -35.51
C VAL A 344 0.46 6.02 -36.77
N GLU A 345 -0.85 6.21 -36.81
CA GLU A 345 -1.67 6.11 -38.02
C GLU A 345 -1.79 7.50 -38.64
N LEU A 346 -0.90 7.79 -39.59
CA LEU A 346 -0.80 9.11 -40.20
C LEU A 346 -1.72 9.26 -41.42
N THR A 347 -2.57 10.27 -41.40
CA THR A 347 -3.33 10.76 -42.53
C THR A 347 -2.80 12.14 -42.90
N THR A 348 -2.55 12.37 -44.20
CA THR A 348 -2.07 13.65 -44.69
C THR A 348 -3.11 14.31 -45.60
N ALA A 349 -3.19 15.64 -45.54
CA ALA A 349 -4.04 16.44 -46.41
C ALA A 349 -3.33 17.76 -46.78
N GLU A 350 -3.47 18.22 -48.02
CA GLU A 350 -2.88 19.49 -48.45
C GLU A 350 -3.64 20.71 -47.88
N ASP A 351 -4.97 20.61 -47.79
CA ASP A 351 -5.83 21.68 -47.24
C ASP A 351 -6.87 21.12 -46.28
N TRP A 352 -7.10 21.83 -45.18
CA TRP A 352 -8.07 21.47 -44.13
C TRP A 352 -9.53 21.47 -44.65
N ARG A 353 -9.84 22.24 -45.75
CA ARG A 353 -11.20 22.29 -46.32
C ARG A 353 -11.63 20.97 -46.95
N GLY A 354 -10.67 20.18 -47.42
CA GLY A 354 -10.90 18.86 -47.99
C GLY A 354 -10.82 17.70 -47.00
N ALA A 355 -10.39 17.96 -45.76
CA ALA A 355 -10.19 16.96 -44.75
C ALA A 355 -11.37 16.88 -43.77
N THR A 356 -11.66 15.68 -43.29
CA THR A 356 -12.60 15.48 -42.16
C THR A 356 -11.88 15.79 -40.87
N LEU A 357 -12.28 16.85 -40.18
CA LEU A 357 -11.65 17.29 -38.93
C LEU A 357 -12.36 16.65 -37.71
N GLU A 358 -12.49 15.32 -37.70
CA GLU A 358 -13.16 14.57 -36.66
C GLU A 358 -12.46 13.23 -36.42
N ALA A 359 -12.45 12.77 -35.18
CA ALA A 359 -12.01 11.44 -34.76
C ALA A 359 -10.49 11.17 -34.88
N TYR A 360 -9.64 12.19 -34.88
CA TYR A 360 -8.19 12.05 -34.73
C TYR A 360 -7.76 12.39 -33.29
N ASP A 361 -6.68 11.76 -32.87
CA ASP A 361 -6.08 12.05 -31.56
C ASP A 361 -5.23 13.31 -31.62
N VAL A 362 -4.64 13.58 -32.80
CA VAL A 362 -3.83 14.76 -33.07
C VAL A 362 -4.22 15.39 -34.40
N TYR A 363 -4.42 16.68 -34.40
CA TYR A 363 -4.59 17.53 -35.58
C TYR A 363 -3.39 18.47 -35.69
N ALA A 364 -2.49 18.22 -36.62
CA ALA A 364 -1.31 19.04 -36.87
C ALA A 364 -1.54 19.90 -38.13
N PHE A 365 -1.54 21.22 -37.99
CA PHE A 365 -1.75 22.18 -39.04
C PHE A 365 -0.44 22.92 -39.34
N ASP A 366 0.22 22.61 -40.45
CA ASP A 366 1.48 23.20 -40.88
C ASP A 366 1.24 24.29 -41.94
N GLY A 367 1.55 25.55 -41.60
CA GLY A 367 1.35 26.70 -42.47
C GLY A 367 -0.11 27.06 -42.74
N CYS A 368 -1.05 26.40 -42.11
CA CYS A 368 -2.49 26.64 -42.29
C CYS A 368 -3.21 26.80 -40.96
N LEU A 369 -4.42 27.33 -40.98
CA LEU A 369 -5.25 27.52 -39.79
C LEU A 369 -6.72 27.42 -40.16
N PRO A 370 -7.47 26.41 -39.70
CA PRO A 370 -8.91 26.30 -39.99
C PRO A 370 -9.70 27.42 -39.31
N GLU A 371 -10.96 27.60 -39.73
CA GLU A 371 -11.85 28.62 -39.17
C GLU A 371 -12.25 28.27 -37.71
N LYS A 372 -12.46 26.98 -37.45
CA LYS A 372 -12.70 26.43 -36.11
C LYS A 372 -11.72 25.29 -35.83
N LEU A 373 -11.11 25.31 -34.68
CA LEU A 373 -10.22 24.25 -34.23
C LEU A 373 -11.01 23.05 -33.70
N PRO A 374 -10.59 21.81 -34.02
CA PRO A 374 -11.13 20.60 -33.40
C PRO A 374 -11.01 20.64 -31.89
N GLN A 375 -12.03 20.12 -31.20
CA GLN A 375 -12.05 20.04 -29.73
C GLN A 375 -11.97 18.59 -29.20
N ASP A 376 -12.01 17.63 -30.12
CA ASP A 376 -12.03 16.20 -29.85
C ASP A 376 -10.65 15.53 -29.97
N GLY A 377 -9.58 16.32 -29.91
CA GLY A 377 -8.20 15.87 -29.99
C GLY A 377 -7.22 16.99 -29.68
N ALA A 378 -5.94 16.63 -29.65
CA ALA A 378 -4.85 17.59 -29.51
C ALA A 378 -4.67 18.41 -30.79
N VAL A 379 -4.28 19.67 -30.66
CA VAL A 379 -4.08 20.59 -31.81
C VAL A 379 -2.66 21.11 -31.79
N TRP A 380 -1.92 20.86 -32.90
CA TRP A 380 -0.59 21.40 -33.12
C TRP A 380 -0.67 22.44 -34.22
N LEU A 381 -0.38 23.69 -33.89
CA LEU A 381 -0.35 24.82 -34.83
C LEU A 381 1.11 25.14 -35.16
N LEU A 382 1.53 24.68 -36.33
CA LEU A 382 2.89 24.75 -36.84
C LEU A 382 2.95 25.89 -37.86
N ASN A 383 3.74 26.92 -37.59
CA ASN A 383 3.85 28.12 -38.46
C ASN A 383 2.48 28.73 -38.86
N PRO A 384 1.57 29.03 -37.92
CA PRO A 384 0.23 29.49 -38.27
C PRO A 384 0.28 30.83 -39.04
N PRO A 385 -0.51 31.00 -40.14
CA PRO A 385 -0.44 32.17 -41.01
C PRO A 385 -1.00 33.44 -40.33
N ARG A 386 -1.85 33.29 -39.33
CA ARG A 386 -2.48 34.37 -38.56
C ARG A 386 -2.51 34.00 -37.08
N SER A 387 -2.74 35.00 -36.21
CA SER A 387 -2.85 34.78 -34.76
C SER A 387 -3.98 33.80 -34.44
N PRO A 388 -3.69 32.64 -33.82
CA PRO A 388 -4.71 31.68 -33.40
C PRO A 388 -5.30 32.12 -32.04
N ARG A 389 -6.15 33.14 -32.08
CA ARG A 389 -6.73 33.76 -30.86
C ARG A 389 -7.58 32.80 -30.04
N GLU A 390 -8.14 31.76 -30.70
CA GLU A 390 -8.94 30.74 -30.01
C GLU A 390 -8.13 29.94 -28.96
N VAL A 391 -6.83 29.80 -29.20
CA VAL A 391 -5.91 29.19 -28.22
C VAL A 391 -5.13 30.23 -27.38
N GLY A 392 -5.51 31.50 -27.43
CA GLY A 392 -4.88 32.55 -26.61
C GLY A 392 -3.51 33.00 -27.11
N VAL A 393 -3.21 32.87 -28.43
CA VAL A 393 -1.93 33.30 -29.01
C VAL A 393 -2.11 34.49 -29.94
N VAL A 394 -1.27 35.50 -29.75
CA VAL A 394 -1.15 36.64 -30.64
C VAL A 394 0.23 36.59 -31.26
N LEU A 395 0.28 36.68 -32.60
CA LEU A 395 1.50 36.73 -33.40
C LEU A 395 1.78 38.15 -33.84
N GLY A 396 3.02 38.60 -33.62
CA GLY A 396 3.54 39.90 -34.03
C GLY A 396 4.37 39.84 -35.33
N GLU A 397 5.42 40.64 -35.36
CA GLU A 397 6.32 40.77 -36.51
C GLU A 397 7.23 39.53 -36.68
N ARG A 398 7.85 39.41 -37.84
CA ARG A 398 8.90 38.41 -38.07
C ARG A 398 10.21 38.91 -37.52
N LEU A 399 10.84 38.07 -36.69
CA LEU A 399 12.12 38.32 -36.03
C LEU A 399 13.21 37.41 -36.61
N MET A 400 14.44 37.92 -36.56
CA MET A 400 15.62 37.08 -36.80
C MET A 400 15.85 36.20 -35.58
N GLY A 401 16.15 34.94 -35.85
CA GLY A 401 16.30 33.93 -34.79
C GLY A 401 17.70 33.83 -34.24
N ALA A 402 17.86 32.93 -33.31
CA ALA A 402 19.09 32.58 -32.61
C ALA A 402 19.02 31.12 -32.15
N TYR A 403 19.89 30.74 -31.22
CA TYR A 403 19.85 29.45 -30.55
C TYR A 403 18.59 29.28 -29.72
N VAL A 404 18.06 28.06 -29.74
CA VAL A 404 16.87 27.66 -28.99
C VAL A 404 17.29 27.08 -27.65
N LYS A 405 16.60 27.40 -26.60
CA LYS A 405 16.74 26.82 -25.26
C LYS A 405 15.39 26.41 -24.70
N GLY A 406 15.36 25.46 -23.80
CA GLY A 406 14.18 25.16 -22.98
C GLY A 406 13.82 26.35 -22.09
N ALA A 407 12.55 26.67 -21.99
CA ALA A 407 12.08 27.58 -20.97
C ALA A 407 12.15 26.92 -19.59
N ARG A 408 12.18 27.75 -18.54
CA ARG A 408 11.94 27.22 -17.19
C ARG A 408 10.44 26.96 -17.07
N THR A 409 10.08 25.71 -16.86
CA THR A 409 8.70 25.25 -16.73
C THR A 409 8.43 24.89 -15.28
N ASP A 410 7.25 25.26 -14.78
CA ASP A 410 6.81 24.97 -13.42
C ASP A 410 5.59 24.00 -13.43
N THR A 411 5.23 23.46 -14.60
CA THR A 411 4.10 22.55 -14.80
C THR A 411 4.56 21.18 -15.25
N GLU A 412 3.80 20.13 -14.89
CA GLU A 412 4.03 18.76 -15.35
C GLU A 412 4.03 18.66 -16.89
N LEU A 413 3.14 19.41 -17.57
CA LEU A 413 3.09 19.46 -19.04
C LEU A 413 4.41 19.99 -19.61
N GLY A 414 4.92 21.10 -19.06
CA GLY A 414 6.17 21.69 -19.50
C GLY A 414 7.36 20.75 -19.32
N GLU A 415 7.44 20.07 -18.16
CA GLU A 415 8.47 19.05 -17.89
C GLU A 415 8.36 17.87 -18.88
N ARG A 416 7.15 17.40 -19.16
CA ARG A 416 6.92 16.31 -20.14
C ARG A 416 7.37 16.72 -21.54
N LEU A 417 7.03 17.91 -22.00
CA LEU A 417 7.39 18.41 -23.34
C LEU A 417 8.89 18.68 -23.51
N THR A 418 9.61 19.00 -22.44
CA THR A 418 11.06 19.27 -22.48
C THR A 418 11.93 18.07 -22.12
N ARG A 419 11.33 16.95 -21.71
CA ARG A 419 12.06 15.76 -21.28
C ARG A 419 13.02 15.25 -22.34
N GLY A 420 14.30 15.07 -21.97
CA GLY A 420 15.33 14.53 -22.87
C GLY A 420 15.82 15.47 -23.96
N LEU A 421 15.31 16.73 -24.05
CA LEU A 421 15.83 17.73 -24.96
C LEU A 421 17.15 18.30 -24.46
N VAL A 422 18.16 18.33 -25.32
CA VAL A 422 19.49 18.90 -25.02
C VAL A 422 19.61 20.30 -25.61
N LEU A 423 19.12 20.53 -26.84
CA LEU A 423 19.02 21.80 -27.56
C LEU A 423 20.33 22.60 -27.72
N ARG A 424 21.50 21.95 -27.52
CA ARG A 424 22.80 22.64 -27.51
C ARG A 424 23.08 23.44 -28.78
N ASP A 425 22.75 22.83 -29.94
CA ASP A 425 23.02 23.39 -31.27
C ASP A 425 21.73 23.73 -32.04
N ALA A 426 20.60 23.63 -31.37
CA ALA A 426 19.30 23.92 -31.96
C ALA A 426 19.18 25.42 -32.24
N ALA A 427 18.82 25.79 -33.45
CA ALA A 427 18.66 27.18 -33.86
C ALA A 427 17.47 27.35 -34.83
N VAL A 428 16.80 28.49 -34.73
CA VAL A 428 15.75 28.93 -35.64
C VAL A 428 16.26 30.17 -36.34
N ALA A 429 16.19 30.22 -37.67
CA ALA A 429 16.68 31.36 -38.43
C ALA A 429 15.69 32.52 -38.40
N ARG A 430 14.41 32.26 -38.52
CA ARG A 430 13.34 33.27 -38.49
C ARG A 430 12.10 32.69 -37.80
N PHE A 431 11.44 33.54 -37.02
CA PHE A 431 10.18 33.19 -36.35
C PHE A 431 9.29 34.43 -36.21
N ARG A 432 8.02 34.23 -35.92
CA ARG A 432 7.12 35.36 -35.59
C ARG A 432 7.14 35.57 -34.06
N GLU A 433 7.20 36.83 -33.66
CA GLU A 433 6.97 37.18 -32.28
C GLU A 433 5.66 36.55 -31.79
N MET A 434 5.70 35.95 -30.62
CA MET A 434 4.55 35.26 -30.03
C MET A 434 4.30 35.72 -28.63
N THR A 435 3.07 36.11 -28.32
CA THR A 435 2.59 36.35 -26.97
C THR A 435 1.53 35.31 -26.64
N ALA A 436 1.81 34.47 -25.66
CA ALA A 436 0.89 33.45 -25.18
C ALA A 436 0.09 33.96 -23.96
N GLN A 437 -1.20 33.69 -23.95
CA GLN A 437 -2.16 34.06 -22.91
C GLN A 437 -3.09 32.87 -22.62
N GLY A 438 -3.94 32.97 -21.61
CA GLY A 438 -5.03 32.00 -21.44
C GLY A 438 -4.62 30.61 -20.96
N GLY A 439 -3.52 30.50 -20.17
CA GLY A 439 -3.10 29.20 -19.61
C GLY A 439 -2.09 28.43 -20.48
N LEU A 440 -1.59 29.04 -21.57
CA LEU A 440 -0.45 28.50 -22.31
C LEU A 440 0.86 28.86 -21.60
N GLU A 441 1.75 27.89 -21.50
CA GLU A 441 3.10 28.01 -20.98
C GLU A 441 4.13 28.08 -22.09
N ASN A 442 5.17 28.88 -21.93
CA ASN A 442 6.29 28.92 -22.87
C ASN A 442 7.19 27.69 -22.65
N ILE A 443 7.37 26.88 -23.68
CA ILE A 443 8.14 25.63 -23.64
C ILE A 443 9.54 25.82 -24.18
N LEU A 444 9.67 26.46 -25.33
CA LEU A 444 10.96 26.76 -25.97
C LEU A 444 11.11 28.24 -26.19
N LEU A 445 12.31 28.76 -26.02
CA LEU A 445 12.69 30.14 -26.22
C LEU A 445 13.80 30.25 -27.24
N CYS A 446 13.72 31.29 -28.10
CA CYS A 446 14.81 31.76 -28.94
C CYS A 446 15.30 33.11 -28.39
N GLY A 447 16.49 33.07 -27.73
CA GLY A 447 16.86 34.16 -26.84
C GLY A 447 15.93 34.26 -25.65
N GLU A 448 15.15 35.34 -25.56
CA GLU A 448 14.12 35.52 -24.49
C GLU A 448 12.69 35.44 -25.06
N MET A 449 12.55 35.21 -26.36
CA MET A 449 11.26 35.20 -27.04
C MET A 449 10.73 33.76 -27.19
N PRO A 450 9.45 33.51 -26.88
CA PRO A 450 8.88 32.19 -27.03
C PRO A 450 8.79 31.73 -28.46
N VAL A 451 9.29 30.52 -28.76
CA VAL A 451 9.18 29.85 -30.07
C VAL A 451 8.41 28.52 -29.99
N MET A 452 7.96 28.15 -28.82
CA MET A 452 6.93 27.14 -28.59
C MET A 452 6.17 27.50 -27.33
N ALA A 453 4.86 27.49 -27.40
CA ALA A 453 3.98 27.55 -26.26
C ALA A 453 2.99 26.40 -26.29
N ALA A 454 2.64 25.85 -25.13
CA ALA A 454 1.71 24.75 -25.01
C ALA A 454 0.81 24.89 -23.78
N GLY A 455 -0.34 24.25 -23.84
CA GLY A 455 -1.32 24.16 -22.78
C GLY A 455 -2.39 23.14 -23.14
N THR A 456 -3.50 23.14 -22.42
CA THR A 456 -4.60 22.23 -22.69
C THR A 456 -5.89 22.99 -22.99
N ASN A 457 -6.74 22.41 -23.85
CA ASN A 457 -8.09 22.92 -24.07
C ASN A 457 -9.04 22.53 -22.94
N ALA A 458 -10.31 22.92 -23.04
CA ALA A 458 -11.34 22.59 -22.05
C ALA A 458 -11.58 21.07 -21.86
N SER A 459 -11.20 20.26 -22.86
CA SER A 459 -11.29 18.80 -22.81
C SER A 459 -10.01 18.13 -22.30
N GLY A 460 -9.00 18.90 -21.85
CA GLY A 460 -7.72 18.38 -21.41
C GLY A 460 -6.74 18.01 -22.53
N CYS A 461 -7.12 18.18 -23.81
CA CYS A 461 -6.26 17.84 -24.93
C CYS A 461 -5.19 18.92 -25.17
N LEU A 462 -3.97 18.50 -25.54
CA LEU A 462 -2.84 19.38 -25.81
C LEU A 462 -3.15 20.39 -26.89
N GLN A 463 -2.77 21.64 -26.68
CA GLN A 463 -2.67 22.69 -27.66
C GLN A 463 -1.23 23.19 -27.69
N ALA A 464 -0.54 23.04 -28.82
CA ALA A 464 0.83 23.48 -28.99
C ALA A 464 0.92 24.45 -30.20
N VAL A 465 1.68 25.51 -30.04
CA VAL A 465 1.89 26.53 -31.09
C VAL A 465 3.38 26.77 -31.27
N LEU A 466 3.85 26.60 -32.53
CA LEU A 466 5.21 26.90 -32.94
C LEU A 466 5.14 28.01 -34.02
N PRO A 467 5.62 29.25 -33.75
CA PRO A 467 5.45 30.41 -34.59
C PRO A 467 6.51 30.53 -35.70
N PHE A 468 7.08 29.42 -36.17
CA PHE A 468 8.10 29.37 -37.22
C PHE A 468 7.92 28.18 -38.16
N ASP A 469 8.44 28.32 -39.36
CA ASP A 469 8.53 27.22 -40.31
C ASP A 469 9.69 26.30 -39.90
N ILE A 470 9.41 25.00 -39.78
CA ILE A 470 10.44 24.02 -39.37
C ILE A 470 11.61 23.99 -40.38
N GLN A 471 11.39 24.33 -41.62
CA GLN A 471 12.44 24.46 -42.66
C GLN A 471 13.35 25.67 -42.41
N GLU A 472 12.90 26.67 -41.67
CA GLU A 472 13.71 27.81 -41.23
C GLU A 472 14.47 27.53 -39.92
N SER A 473 14.71 26.24 -39.59
CA SER A 473 15.47 25.79 -38.44
C SER A 473 16.39 24.62 -38.79
N ASN A 474 17.36 24.36 -37.94
CA ASN A 474 18.18 23.16 -38.06
C ASN A 474 17.63 22.00 -37.19
N LEU A 475 16.51 22.19 -36.51
CA LEU A 475 15.90 21.17 -35.66
C LEU A 475 15.73 19.81 -36.34
N PRO A 476 15.23 19.72 -37.61
CA PRO A 476 15.05 18.43 -38.27
C PRO A 476 16.32 17.63 -38.50
N LEU A 477 17.50 18.26 -38.34
CA LEU A 477 18.82 17.64 -38.51
C LEU A 477 19.36 17.14 -37.16
N LEU A 478 18.67 17.44 -36.05
CA LEU A 478 19.10 17.10 -34.67
C LEU A 478 18.20 16.01 -34.08
N PRO A 479 18.76 15.15 -33.23
CA PRO A 479 17.95 14.16 -32.49
C PRO A 479 16.82 14.78 -31.68
N ASP A 480 17.04 16.01 -31.17
CA ASP A 480 16.06 16.78 -30.40
C ASP A 480 14.71 16.93 -31.12
N PHE A 481 14.69 16.96 -32.47
CA PHE A 481 13.43 17.07 -33.20
C PHE A 481 12.55 15.84 -33.03
N VAL A 482 13.12 14.64 -33.14
CA VAL A 482 12.40 13.39 -32.93
C VAL A 482 11.94 13.26 -31.49
N VAL A 483 12.78 13.67 -30.53
CA VAL A 483 12.44 13.69 -29.10
C VAL A 483 11.29 14.67 -28.85
N LEU A 484 11.32 15.87 -29.43
CA LEU A 484 10.25 16.86 -29.31
C LEU A 484 8.92 16.32 -29.87
N VAL A 485 8.95 15.72 -31.06
CA VAL A 485 7.75 15.14 -31.69
C VAL A 485 7.21 13.99 -30.85
N ASN A 486 8.08 13.15 -30.29
CA ASN A 486 7.67 12.09 -29.36
C ASN A 486 7.00 12.65 -28.11
N ASN A 487 7.62 13.66 -27.48
CA ASN A 487 7.06 14.30 -26.28
C ASN A 487 5.70 14.94 -26.55
N MET A 488 5.55 15.61 -27.70
CA MET A 488 4.28 16.17 -28.15
C MET A 488 3.24 15.08 -28.41
N LEU A 489 3.64 13.95 -28.98
CA LEU A 489 2.76 12.81 -29.28
C LEU A 489 2.31 12.14 -27.97
N GLU A 490 3.24 11.90 -27.03
CA GLU A 490 2.92 11.33 -25.71
C GLU A 490 2.03 12.27 -24.86
N ALA A 491 2.23 13.59 -24.98
CA ALA A 491 1.35 14.54 -24.30
C ALA A 491 -0.05 14.64 -24.94
N SER A 492 -0.17 14.29 -26.24
CA SER A 492 -1.44 14.35 -27.00
C SER A 492 -2.26 13.07 -26.91
N ALA A 493 -1.59 11.93 -27.06
CA ALA A 493 -2.17 10.59 -27.05
C ALA A 493 -1.23 9.67 -26.24
N PRO A 494 -1.27 9.74 -24.92
CA PRO A 494 -0.35 8.98 -24.07
C PRO A 494 -0.56 7.48 -24.23
N THR A 495 0.52 6.73 -24.09
CA THR A 495 0.47 5.29 -23.90
C THR A 495 -0.08 5.03 -22.50
N LEU A 496 -1.17 4.26 -22.37
CA LEU A 496 -1.89 4.07 -21.12
C LEU A 496 -0.98 3.55 -19.99
N LEU A 497 -0.07 2.63 -20.33
CA LEU A 497 0.95 2.12 -19.44
C LEU A 497 2.15 1.66 -20.27
N ASP A 498 3.35 2.04 -19.85
CA ASP A 498 4.62 1.66 -20.48
C ASP A 498 5.36 0.65 -19.58
N ALA A 499 4.70 -0.45 -19.23
CA ALA A 499 5.30 -1.53 -18.46
C ALA A 499 4.76 -2.87 -18.93
N GLU A 500 5.66 -3.80 -19.30
CA GLU A 500 5.30 -5.17 -19.67
C GLU A 500 5.26 -6.08 -18.44
N THR A 501 6.14 -5.83 -17.49
CA THR A 501 6.22 -6.55 -16.20
C THR A 501 6.47 -5.58 -15.06
N VAL A 502 5.89 -5.86 -13.90
CA VAL A 502 6.07 -5.09 -12.67
C VAL A 502 6.20 -6.04 -11.48
N ASP A 503 6.87 -5.61 -10.43
CA ASP A 503 6.93 -6.37 -9.19
C ASP A 503 5.67 -6.12 -8.34
N CYS A 504 5.15 -7.16 -7.70
CA CYS A 504 4.07 -7.02 -6.72
C CYS A 504 4.47 -6.08 -5.59
N GLY A 505 3.51 -5.39 -5.00
CA GLY A 505 3.73 -4.36 -3.99
C GLY A 505 4.00 -2.98 -4.58
N THR A 506 4.36 -2.88 -5.86
CA THR A 506 4.60 -1.58 -6.50
C THR A 506 3.32 -0.90 -6.95
N ARG A 507 3.40 0.40 -7.20
CA ARG A 507 2.32 1.17 -7.82
C ARG A 507 2.59 1.38 -9.29
N VAL A 508 1.61 1.12 -10.13
CA VAL A 508 1.61 1.48 -11.55
C VAL A 508 0.80 2.75 -11.74
N TYR A 509 1.28 3.63 -12.61
CA TYR A 509 0.69 4.94 -12.86
C TYR A 509 0.14 4.98 -14.28
N PRO A 510 -1.11 4.60 -14.50
CA PRO A 510 -1.72 4.67 -15.81
C PRO A 510 -1.79 6.11 -16.28
N GLN A 511 -1.56 6.33 -17.57
CA GLN A 511 -1.69 7.63 -18.22
C GLN A 511 -2.91 7.60 -19.16
N PRO A 512 -4.12 7.85 -18.66
CA PRO A 512 -5.31 7.77 -19.49
C PRO A 512 -5.27 8.85 -20.57
N HIS A 513 -5.88 8.51 -21.72
CA HIS A 513 -6.09 9.48 -22.79
C HIS A 513 -6.94 10.66 -22.24
N PRO A 514 -6.67 11.93 -22.63
CA PRO A 514 -7.44 13.08 -22.17
C PRO A 514 -8.96 12.95 -22.36
N LEU A 515 -9.39 12.26 -23.41
CA LEU A 515 -10.80 11.98 -23.69
C LEU A 515 -11.28 10.63 -23.13
N CYS A 516 -10.57 10.06 -22.15
CA CYS A 516 -10.99 8.84 -21.49
C CYS A 516 -12.29 9.06 -20.71
N SER A 517 -13.33 8.32 -21.08
CA SER A 517 -14.63 8.38 -20.40
C SER A 517 -14.75 7.39 -19.26
N ARG A 518 -14.06 6.25 -19.35
CA ARG A 518 -14.05 5.18 -18.36
C ARG A 518 -12.70 4.50 -18.33
N LEU A 519 -12.21 4.23 -17.14
CA LEU A 519 -10.97 3.50 -16.90
C LEU A 519 -11.25 2.31 -15.98
N PHE A 520 -10.74 1.13 -16.34
CA PHE A 520 -10.88 -0.09 -15.57
C PHE A 520 -9.55 -0.81 -15.42
N LEU A 521 -9.40 -1.52 -14.32
CA LEU A 521 -8.36 -2.50 -14.09
C LEU A 521 -9.00 -3.87 -13.87
N GLN A 522 -8.59 -4.86 -14.64
CA GLN A 522 -8.90 -6.26 -14.37
C GLN A 522 -7.70 -6.90 -13.68
N THR A 523 -7.95 -7.49 -12.52
CA THR A 523 -6.95 -8.18 -11.70
C THR A 523 -6.79 -9.65 -12.09
N PRO A 524 -5.74 -10.36 -11.64
CA PRO A 524 -5.54 -11.78 -11.99
C PRO A 524 -6.67 -12.71 -11.54
N ASP A 525 -7.41 -12.36 -10.51
CA ASP A 525 -8.61 -13.08 -10.04
C ASP A 525 -9.89 -12.69 -10.80
N MET A 526 -9.73 -12.04 -11.97
CA MET A 526 -10.79 -11.62 -12.88
C MET A 526 -11.77 -10.58 -12.30
N ARG A 527 -11.43 -9.90 -11.22
CA ARG A 527 -12.20 -8.77 -10.74
C ARG A 527 -11.99 -7.57 -11.66
N LEU A 528 -13.06 -6.84 -11.91
CA LEU A 528 -13.04 -5.60 -12.66
C LEU A 528 -13.24 -4.42 -11.71
N GLU A 529 -12.23 -3.60 -11.58
CA GLU A 529 -12.24 -2.40 -10.74
C GLU A 529 -12.36 -1.16 -11.61
N ALA A 530 -13.35 -0.32 -11.32
CA ALA A 530 -13.49 0.96 -11.99
C ALA A 530 -12.54 1.98 -11.34
N LEU A 531 -11.71 2.63 -12.15
CA LEU A 531 -10.78 3.66 -11.72
C LEU A 531 -11.30 5.04 -12.16
N ASP A 532 -11.02 6.05 -11.36
CA ASP A 532 -11.30 7.44 -11.75
C ASP A 532 -10.14 7.96 -12.61
N PRO A 533 -10.38 8.30 -13.91
CA PRO A 533 -9.32 8.84 -14.75
C PRO A 533 -8.66 10.11 -14.21
N ALA A 534 -9.39 10.94 -13.44
CA ALA A 534 -8.86 12.14 -12.82
C ALA A 534 -7.89 11.85 -11.66
N ARG A 535 -7.95 10.65 -11.10
CA ARG A 535 -7.09 10.18 -10.00
C ARG A 535 -6.06 9.15 -10.44
N ALA A 536 -5.85 8.99 -11.74
CA ALA A 536 -4.86 8.04 -12.26
C ALA A 536 -3.43 8.32 -11.77
N ALA A 537 -3.11 9.59 -11.47
CA ALA A 537 -1.84 10.00 -10.87
C ALA A 537 -1.61 9.47 -9.45
N ASP A 538 -2.67 9.05 -8.71
CA ASP A 538 -2.51 8.42 -7.39
C ASP A 538 -1.86 7.02 -7.51
N GLY A 539 -1.85 6.46 -8.71
CA GLY A 539 -1.35 5.13 -9.02
C GLY A 539 -2.25 4.02 -8.50
N VAL A 540 -2.16 2.85 -9.11
CA VAL A 540 -2.87 1.64 -8.70
C VAL A 540 -1.86 0.65 -8.16
N ARG A 541 -2.13 0.09 -7.00
CA ARG A 541 -1.27 -0.90 -6.36
C ARG A 541 -1.49 -2.27 -6.98
N VAL A 542 -0.40 -3.00 -7.15
CA VAL A 542 -0.38 -4.35 -7.72
C VAL A 542 -0.09 -5.34 -6.60
N ASP A 543 -1.13 -5.99 -6.08
CA ASP A 543 -1.02 -6.79 -4.85
C ASP A 543 -0.83 -8.30 -5.09
N SER A 544 -1.12 -8.80 -6.29
CA SER A 544 -1.11 -10.24 -6.57
C SER A 544 -0.32 -10.55 -7.85
N PRO A 545 0.47 -11.63 -7.89
CA PRO A 545 1.14 -12.04 -9.11
C PRO A 545 0.13 -12.56 -10.15
N GLY A 546 0.42 -12.29 -11.44
CA GLY A 546 -0.39 -12.70 -12.56
C GLY A 546 -0.62 -11.61 -13.58
N SER A 547 -1.52 -11.86 -14.55
CA SER A 547 -1.82 -10.93 -15.64
C SER A 547 -2.87 -9.92 -15.22
N TYR A 548 -2.54 -8.64 -15.41
CA TYR A 548 -3.43 -7.50 -15.25
C TYR A 548 -3.81 -6.92 -16.60
N THR A 549 -4.99 -6.36 -16.69
CA THR A 549 -5.47 -5.70 -17.90
C THR A 549 -6.05 -4.33 -17.56
N HIS A 550 -5.39 -3.27 -18.03
CA HIS A 550 -5.96 -1.93 -18.06
C HIS A 550 -6.83 -1.75 -19.29
N MET A 551 -8.02 -1.21 -19.12
CA MET A 551 -8.97 -0.93 -20.18
C MET A 551 -9.45 0.51 -20.07
N GLN A 552 -9.33 1.29 -21.15
CA GLN A 552 -9.91 2.62 -21.21
C GLN A 552 -10.89 2.74 -22.39
N GLU A 553 -11.92 3.54 -22.20
CA GLU A 553 -12.88 3.87 -23.25
C GLU A 553 -12.64 5.28 -23.77
N VAL A 554 -12.23 5.40 -25.03
CA VAL A 554 -11.97 6.67 -25.70
C VAL A 554 -12.88 6.76 -26.91
N ARG A 555 -13.74 7.76 -26.99
CA ARG A 555 -14.72 7.97 -28.10
C ARG A 555 -15.57 6.73 -28.40
N GLY A 556 -15.95 5.95 -27.35
CA GLY A 556 -16.72 4.71 -27.49
C GLY A 556 -15.91 3.50 -28.00
N GLN A 557 -14.61 3.64 -28.21
CA GLN A 557 -13.70 2.55 -28.53
C GLN A 557 -12.93 2.11 -27.27
N GLN A 558 -12.83 0.81 -27.08
CA GLN A 558 -12.08 0.25 -25.97
C GLN A 558 -10.61 0.04 -26.39
N GLN A 559 -9.72 0.60 -25.61
CA GLN A 559 -8.27 0.36 -25.69
C GLN A 559 -7.86 -0.50 -24.52
N VAL A 560 -7.03 -1.51 -24.77
CA VAL A 560 -6.64 -2.54 -23.80
C VAL A 560 -5.13 -2.60 -23.75
N VAL A 561 -4.56 -2.51 -22.53
CA VAL A 561 -3.14 -2.71 -22.27
C VAL A 561 -2.99 -3.78 -21.19
N ARG A 562 -2.11 -4.75 -21.43
CA ARG A 562 -1.84 -5.84 -20.49
C ARG A 562 -0.44 -5.72 -19.93
N PHE A 563 -0.28 -6.11 -18.69
CA PHE A 563 1.02 -6.24 -18.04
C PHE A 563 1.01 -7.42 -17.07
N ALA A 564 2.17 -7.96 -16.78
CA ALA A 564 2.32 -9.04 -15.84
C ALA A 564 2.87 -8.53 -14.50
N ALA A 565 2.29 -8.98 -13.40
CA ALA A 565 2.84 -8.78 -12.06
C ALA A 565 3.54 -10.05 -11.60
N GLN A 566 4.68 -9.90 -10.99
CA GLN A 566 5.48 -11.03 -10.50
C GLN A 566 5.96 -10.79 -9.07
N VAL A 567 6.25 -11.88 -8.36
CA VAL A 567 6.91 -11.78 -7.06
C VAL A 567 8.30 -11.16 -7.27
N PRO A 568 8.74 -10.18 -6.45
CA PRO A 568 10.08 -9.61 -6.56
C PRO A 568 11.16 -10.70 -6.51
N GLN A 569 12.18 -10.60 -7.35
CA GLN A 569 13.20 -11.66 -7.46
C GLN A 569 13.93 -11.91 -6.13
N ALA A 570 14.16 -10.86 -5.33
CA ALA A 570 14.79 -10.97 -4.02
C ALA A 570 13.98 -11.84 -3.04
N GLU A 571 12.66 -11.88 -3.19
CA GLU A 571 11.73 -12.58 -2.32
C GLU A 571 11.50 -14.06 -2.71
N ARG A 572 11.99 -14.49 -3.87
CA ARG A 572 11.77 -15.85 -4.41
C ARG A 572 12.74 -16.89 -3.85
N THR A 573 13.66 -16.51 -2.99
CA THR A 573 14.71 -17.39 -2.50
C THR A 573 14.45 -17.86 -1.07
N THR A 574 14.80 -19.11 -0.75
CA THR A 574 14.83 -19.60 0.63
C THR A 574 16.06 -19.10 1.40
N GLN A 575 17.09 -18.66 0.67
CA GLN A 575 18.33 -18.11 1.20
C GLN A 575 18.38 -16.62 0.87
N THR A 576 17.90 -15.81 1.76
CA THR A 576 18.11 -14.36 1.65
C THR A 576 19.58 -14.05 1.86
N GLN A 577 20.10 -13.14 1.05
CA GLN A 577 21.47 -12.65 1.22
C GLN A 577 21.61 -11.90 2.55
N PRO A 578 22.81 -11.84 3.15
CA PRO A 578 23.05 -11.00 4.31
C PRO A 578 22.60 -9.57 3.99
N VAL A 579 21.87 -8.95 4.90
CA VAL A 579 21.47 -7.55 4.74
C VAL A 579 22.71 -6.69 4.97
N ASP A 580 23.13 -5.94 3.95
CA ASP A 580 24.32 -5.08 4.00
C ASP A 580 24.19 -3.91 5.00
N GLN A 581 22.98 -3.60 5.43
CA GLN A 581 22.74 -2.56 6.42
C GLN A 581 22.21 -3.17 7.73
N PRO A 582 23.00 -3.12 8.81
CA PRO A 582 22.51 -3.53 10.11
C PRO A 582 21.36 -2.60 10.54
N LEU A 583 20.23 -3.18 10.93
CA LEU A 583 19.19 -2.43 11.63
C LEU A 583 19.75 -2.03 12.99
N THR A 584 20.03 -0.75 13.18
CA THR A 584 20.44 -0.21 14.49
C THR A 584 19.26 0.52 15.09
N LEU A 585 18.68 -0.06 16.15
CA LEU A 585 17.79 0.68 17.04
C LEU A 585 18.66 1.21 18.18
N THR A 586 18.70 2.51 18.36
CA THR A 586 19.34 3.10 19.54
C THR A 586 18.30 3.11 20.65
N ALA A 587 18.62 2.42 21.77
CA ALA A 587 17.82 2.58 22.98
C ALA A 587 17.73 4.08 23.28
N GLY A 588 16.53 4.62 23.26
CA GLY A 588 16.28 6.04 23.54
C GLY A 588 16.94 6.37 24.86
N GLY A 589 17.87 7.35 24.87
CA GLY A 589 18.45 7.85 26.11
C GLY A 589 17.30 8.19 27.03
N GLN A 590 17.39 7.79 28.32
CA GLN A 590 16.37 7.99 29.33
C GLN A 590 15.66 9.33 29.17
N ALA A 591 14.70 9.41 28.26
CA ALA A 591 13.72 10.45 28.28
C ALA A 591 13.01 10.26 29.62
N GLU A 592 13.06 11.28 30.47
CA GLU A 592 12.24 11.35 31.67
C GLU A 592 10.85 10.86 31.27
N SER A 593 10.53 9.64 31.68
CA SER A 593 9.42 8.83 31.20
C SER A 593 8.17 9.72 31.11
N ALA A 594 7.82 10.12 29.90
CA ALA A 594 6.43 10.48 29.63
C ALA A 594 5.60 9.31 30.22
N PRO A 595 4.55 9.59 30.98
CA PRO A 595 3.86 8.52 31.66
C PRO A 595 3.36 7.54 30.60
N ALA A 596 4.10 6.44 30.45
CA ALA A 596 3.65 5.30 29.68
C ALA A 596 2.19 5.11 30.08
N HIS A 597 1.30 4.89 29.12
CA HIS A 597 -0.13 4.71 29.38
C HIS A 597 -0.30 3.52 30.32
N ALA A 598 -0.02 3.78 31.61
CA ALA A 598 -0.05 2.77 32.65
C ALA A 598 -1.43 2.17 32.66
N ARG A 599 -1.56 0.92 32.22
CA ARG A 599 -2.84 0.22 32.34
C ARG A 599 -3.24 0.21 33.77
N VAL A 600 -4.42 0.70 34.01
CA VAL A 600 -4.99 0.80 35.34
C VAL A 600 -6.13 -0.17 35.45
N PHE A 601 -6.11 -0.94 36.52
CA PHE A 601 -7.21 -1.82 36.87
C PHE A 601 -8.26 -1.02 37.67
N TYR A 602 -9.50 -1.03 37.14
CA TYR A 602 -10.65 -0.45 37.82
C TYR A 602 -11.40 -1.55 38.58
N PRO A 603 -11.21 -1.68 39.89
CA PRO A 603 -11.86 -2.74 40.68
C PRO A 603 -13.37 -2.49 40.88
N ALA A 604 -13.94 -1.42 40.31
CA ALA A 604 -15.32 -1.00 40.48
C ALA A 604 -16.34 -2.12 40.21
N ARG A 605 -16.13 -2.96 39.20
CA ARG A 605 -17.03 -4.09 38.87
C ARG A 605 -16.98 -5.17 39.96
N LEU A 606 -15.79 -5.52 40.47
CA LEU A 606 -15.64 -6.49 41.54
C LEU A 606 -16.20 -5.96 42.86
N MET A 607 -15.99 -4.67 43.12
CA MET A 607 -16.54 -4.00 44.32
C MET A 607 -18.07 -3.91 44.25
N ALA A 608 -18.65 -3.65 43.06
CA ALA A 608 -20.10 -3.66 42.88
C ALA A 608 -20.70 -5.06 43.09
N LEU A 609 -20.03 -6.11 42.62
CA LEU A 609 -20.43 -7.50 42.85
C LEU A 609 -20.34 -7.85 44.36
N ALA A 610 -19.25 -7.46 45.02
CA ALA A 610 -19.08 -7.67 46.45
C ALA A 610 -20.17 -6.93 47.26
N LEU A 611 -20.50 -5.70 46.90
CA LEU A 611 -21.59 -4.95 47.52
C LEU A 611 -22.94 -5.63 47.31
N LEU A 612 -23.24 -6.15 46.14
CA LEU A 612 -24.46 -6.90 45.86
C LEU A 612 -24.58 -8.15 46.72
N VAL A 613 -23.48 -8.93 46.82
CA VAL A 613 -23.45 -10.13 47.70
C VAL A 613 -23.66 -9.75 49.15
N LEU A 614 -23.07 -8.65 49.62
CA LEU A 614 -23.23 -8.14 50.96
C LEU A 614 -24.66 -7.74 51.26
N LEU A 615 -25.31 -7.02 50.38
CA LEU A 615 -26.73 -6.61 50.47
C LEU A 615 -27.68 -7.81 50.47
N LEU A 616 -27.38 -8.83 49.65
CA LEU A 616 -28.16 -10.07 49.60
C LEU A 616 -28.00 -10.86 50.92
N ALA A 617 -26.83 -10.90 51.50
CA ALA A 617 -26.57 -11.53 52.79
C ALA A 617 -27.31 -10.79 53.94
N GLU A 618 -27.27 -9.45 53.91
CA GLU A 618 -28.02 -8.60 54.83
C GLU A 618 -29.55 -8.84 54.72
N TRP A 619 -30.05 -8.83 53.49
CA TRP A 619 -31.45 -9.10 53.22
C TRP A 619 -31.89 -10.50 53.69
N GLY A 620 -31.09 -11.51 53.40
CA GLY A 620 -31.34 -12.89 53.86
C GLY A 620 -31.39 -13.02 55.38
N MET A 621 -30.50 -12.33 56.11
CA MET A 621 -30.51 -12.30 57.57
C MET A 621 -31.73 -11.55 58.12
N TYR A 622 -32.13 -10.43 57.50
CA TYR A 622 -33.29 -9.66 57.87
C TYR A 622 -34.60 -10.45 57.66
N HIS A 623 -34.68 -11.18 56.56
CA HIS A 623 -35.89 -11.97 56.22
C HIS A 623 -36.04 -13.17 57.17
N ARG A 624 -34.95 -13.74 57.63
CA ARG A 624 -34.94 -14.88 58.57
C ARG A 624 -35.30 -14.48 60.02
N GLU A 625 -35.36 -13.19 60.33
CA GLU A 625 -35.84 -12.67 61.63
C GLU A 625 -37.36 -12.43 61.63
N LYS A 626 -38.03 -12.41 60.50
CA LYS A 626 -39.47 -12.21 60.41
C LYS A 626 -40.31 -13.50 60.46
N TYR A 627 -39.64 -14.64 60.36
CA TYR A 627 -40.23 -15.96 60.55
C TYR A 627 -39.48 -16.68 61.72
#